data_2713ba6b56199865fd240ea7269244f6
#
_entry.id   2713ba6b56199865fd240ea7269244f6
#
_cell.length_a   1.000
_cell.length_b   1.000
_cell.length_c   1.000
_cell.angle_alpha   90.00
_cell.angle_beta   90.00
_cell.angle_gamma   90.00
#
_symmetry.space_group_name_H-M   'P 1'
#
loop_
_entity.id
_entity.type
_entity.pdbx_description
1 polymer ?
#
loop_
_entity_poly.entity_id
_entity_poly.type
_entity_poly.pdbx_seq_one_letter_code
_entity_poly.pdbx_strand_id
1 'polypeptide(L)'
;IMVGAGETVPIATTIAYILQPGEPLPDIAKPAEPVEVKAPQPAAPIQQTDWEVPVTPVARNMAEATGLDLTAVPGSGRDGKVTKSDVEAALASPQPSGNGKGKVYATPAARRIASEKGLALELIAGSGPDGRVQAGDVLAYAEAAAKAPAAPALAVEPPREAEREVIPLQGKRRTIAERLTASYQSVPHINFTASIDMTRFNEARAQLNKRAEQEGSVRISATALLAKIVAQTLVRHPWLNSSFQEGQGDQGAEIHLFRDVNMGIAVALEDGLIVPVVRDAANKGVAQIAAEVKDLATRARDGQLAPAEVRDGTFTISNLGPFGVEQFTAIINPPQAAILA
;
A
#
# COMPACT_ATOMS: atom_id res chain seq x y z
N ILE A 1 -2.69 -28.69 27.18
CA ILE A 1 -2.27 -28.66 25.76
C ILE A 1 -3.27 -29.54 24.99
N MET A 2 -3.85 -29.02 23.93
CA MET A 2 -4.89 -29.69 23.12
C MET A 2 -4.34 -30.28 21.83
N VAL A 3 -3.17 -29.85 21.40
CA VAL A 3 -2.51 -30.24 20.14
C VAL A 3 -1.12 -30.80 20.42
N GLY A 4 -0.77 -31.93 19.82
CA GLY A 4 0.53 -32.58 19.99
C GLY A 4 1.67 -31.81 19.31
N ALA A 5 2.90 -32.04 19.78
CA ALA A 5 4.08 -31.45 19.17
C ALA A 5 4.26 -31.94 17.72
N GLY A 6 4.34 -31.00 16.76
CA GLY A 6 4.48 -31.30 15.33
C GLY A 6 3.17 -31.45 14.55
N GLU A 7 2.03 -31.31 15.20
CA GLU A 7 0.72 -31.37 14.54
C GLU A 7 0.33 -30.00 13.95
N THR A 8 -0.12 -30.00 12.68
CA THR A 8 -0.57 -28.79 11.99
C THR A 8 -2.07 -28.63 12.15
N VAL A 9 -2.50 -27.49 12.69
CA VAL A 9 -3.92 -27.17 12.91
C VAL A 9 -4.35 -25.92 12.14
N PRO A 10 -5.64 -25.79 11.80
CA PRO A 10 -6.17 -24.60 11.15
C PRO A 10 -5.94 -23.33 11.96
N ILE A 11 -5.85 -22.19 11.27
CA ILE A 11 -5.74 -20.85 11.89
C ILE A 11 -6.96 -20.62 12.81
N ALA A 12 -6.73 -20.02 13.98
CA ALA A 12 -7.72 -19.78 15.04
C ALA A 12 -8.15 -21.03 15.83
N THR A 13 -7.44 -22.15 15.73
CA THR A 13 -7.67 -23.31 16.61
C THR A 13 -7.06 -23.08 17.98
N THR A 14 -7.84 -23.37 19.05
CA THR A 14 -7.32 -23.30 20.43
C THR A 14 -6.32 -24.42 20.67
N ILE A 15 -5.05 -24.10 20.89
CA ILE A 15 -3.96 -25.08 21.03
C ILE A 15 -3.67 -25.47 22.49
N ALA A 16 -4.01 -24.60 23.45
CA ALA A 16 -3.83 -24.86 24.88
C ALA A 16 -4.67 -23.91 25.73
N TYR A 17 -4.92 -24.32 26.99
CA TYR A 17 -5.50 -23.48 28.04
C TYR A 17 -4.47 -23.29 29.16
N ILE A 18 -4.44 -22.11 29.74
CA ILE A 18 -3.67 -21.79 30.96
C ILE A 18 -4.71 -21.69 32.08
N LEU A 19 -4.69 -22.66 33.01
CA LEU A 19 -5.61 -22.73 34.13
C LEU A 19 -4.86 -22.53 35.44
N GLN A 20 -5.56 -22.00 36.45
CA GLN A 20 -5.02 -21.97 37.81
C GLN A 20 -5.14 -23.35 38.46
N PRO A 21 -4.30 -23.68 39.48
CA PRO A 21 -4.42 -24.95 40.20
C PRO A 21 -5.79 -25.12 40.82
N GLY A 22 -6.56 -26.15 40.37
CA GLY A 22 -7.90 -26.45 40.82
C GLY A 22 -9.04 -25.90 39.96
N GLU A 23 -8.76 -25.17 38.90
CA GLU A 23 -9.76 -24.68 37.93
C GLU A 23 -10.23 -25.81 37.00
N PRO A 24 -11.54 -26.04 36.83
CA PRO A 24 -12.04 -27.08 35.94
C PRO A 24 -11.83 -26.67 34.49
N LEU A 25 -11.54 -27.67 33.62
CA LEU A 25 -11.47 -27.47 32.19
C LEU A 25 -12.80 -26.89 31.67
N PRO A 26 -12.78 -25.85 30.84
CA PRO A 26 -13.98 -25.35 30.18
C PRO A 26 -14.58 -26.45 29.29
N ASP A 27 -15.91 -26.49 29.23
CA ASP A 27 -16.66 -27.48 28.43
C ASP A 27 -16.30 -27.30 26.96
N ILE A 28 -15.54 -28.28 26.42
CA ILE A 28 -15.01 -28.21 25.07
C ILE A 28 -16.12 -28.64 24.14
N ALA A 29 -16.80 -27.70 23.50
CA ALA A 29 -17.60 -28.02 22.33
C ALA A 29 -16.72 -28.77 21.33
N LYS A 30 -17.13 -30.02 20.98
CA LYS A 30 -16.43 -30.83 19.96
C LYS A 30 -16.02 -29.93 18.79
N PRO A 31 -14.78 -30.09 18.26
CA PRO A 31 -14.38 -29.39 17.05
C PRO A 31 -15.45 -29.61 15.99
N ALA A 32 -15.97 -28.54 15.43
CA ALA A 32 -16.81 -28.63 14.24
C ALA A 32 -16.02 -29.44 13.21
N GLU A 33 -16.68 -30.43 12.57
CA GLU A 33 -16.08 -31.18 11.49
C GLU A 33 -15.39 -30.24 10.51
N PRO A 34 -14.21 -30.60 9.97
CA PRO A 34 -13.50 -29.76 9.03
C PRO A 34 -14.45 -29.41 7.90
N VAL A 35 -14.85 -28.15 7.81
CA VAL A 35 -15.43 -27.62 6.57
C VAL A 35 -14.31 -27.80 5.55
N GLU A 36 -14.51 -28.69 4.60
CA GLU A 36 -13.63 -28.90 3.47
C GLU A 36 -13.49 -27.55 2.75
N VAL A 37 -12.47 -26.78 3.13
CA VAL A 37 -12.09 -25.57 2.41
C VAL A 37 -11.58 -26.10 1.07
N LYS A 38 -12.47 -26.12 0.07
CA LYS A 38 -12.08 -26.30 -1.32
C LYS A 38 -10.83 -25.44 -1.52
N ALA A 39 -9.73 -26.09 -1.90
CA ALA A 39 -8.49 -25.40 -2.24
C ALA A 39 -8.84 -24.18 -3.08
N PRO A 40 -8.23 -22.99 -2.80
CA PRO A 40 -8.48 -21.83 -3.62
C PRO A 40 -8.18 -22.24 -5.05
N GLN A 41 -9.22 -22.24 -5.88
CA GLN A 41 -9.03 -22.35 -7.33
C GLN A 41 -8.00 -21.26 -7.67
N PRO A 42 -7.02 -21.56 -8.54
CA PRO A 42 -6.09 -20.54 -8.98
C PRO A 42 -6.93 -19.31 -9.36
N ALA A 43 -6.60 -18.19 -8.76
CA ALA A 43 -7.27 -16.92 -8.99
C ALA A 43 -7.44 -16.80 -10.51
N ALA A 44 -8.68 -16.70 -10.95
CA ALA A 44 -8.96 -16.32 -12.32
C ALA A 44 -8.10 -15.12 -12.62
N PRO A 45 -7.46 -15.04 -13.81
CA PRO A 45 -6.63 -13.90 -14.15
C PRO A 45 -7.44 -12.65 -13.82
N ILE A 46 -6.80 -11.70 -13.13
CA ILE A 46 -7.36 -10.40 -12.79
C ILE A 46 -7.98 -9.91 -14.09
N GLN A 47 -9.31 -9.92 -14.16
CA GLN A 47 -10.01 -9.31 -15.26
C GLN A 47 -9.53 -7.86 -15.25
N GLN A 48 -8.76 -7.50 -16.26
CA GLN A 48 -8.48 -6.13 -16.60
C GLN A 48 -9.82 -5.42 -16.53
N THR A 49 -9.90 -4.35 -15.80
CA THR A 49 -11.06 -3.46 -15.74
C THR A 49 -11.46 -3.19 -17.18
N ASP A 50 -12.52 -3.89 -17.62
CA ASP A 50 -13.16 -3.64 -18.89
C ASP A 50 -13.57 -2.18 -18.86
N TRP A 51 -12.91 -1.37 -19.67
CA TRP A 51 -13.49 -0.11 -20.11
C TRP A 51 -14.78 -0.50 -20.82
N GLU A 52 -15.90 -0.44 -20.10
CA GLU A 52 -17.20 -0.74 -20.71
C GLU A 52 -17.38 0.22 -21.87
N VAL A 53 -17.25 -0.33 -23.09
CA VAL A 53 -17.63 0.40 -24.28
C VAL A 53 -19.11 0.77 -24.11
N PRO A 54 -19.50 2.05 -24.16
CA PRO A 54 -20.88 2.43 -23.98
C PRO A 54 -21.70 1.79 -25.11
N VAL A 55 -22.59 0.86 -24.74
CA VAL A 55 -23.35 0.01 -25.68
C VAL A 55 -24.82 0.06 -25.33
N THR A 56 -25.68 0.06 -26.33
CA THR A 56 -27.13 -0.10 -26.08
C THR A 56 -27.44 -1.56 -25.70
N PRO A 57 -28.48 -1.82 -24.86
CA PRO A 57 -28.81 -3.19 -24.45
C PRO A 57 -29.09 -4.15 -25.62
N VAL A 58 -29.68 -3.64 -26.69
CA VAL A 58 -30.02 -4.40 -27.91
C VAL A 58 -28.70 -4.79 -28.67
N ALA A 59 -27.78 -3.84 -28.77
CA ALA A 59 -26.47 -4.09 -29.41
C ALA A 59 -25.63 -5.11 -28.63
N ARG A 60 -25.69 -5.07 -27.29
CA ARG A 60 -25.01 -6.03 -26.42
C ARG A 60 -25.54 -7.46 -26.64
N ASN A 61 -26.85 -7.65 -26.53
CA ASN A 61 -27.49 -8.96 -26.73
C ASN A 61 -27.19 -9.54 -28.12
N MET A 62 -27.12 -8.67 -29.13
CA MET A 62 -26.87 -9.08 -30.52
C MET A 62 -25.39 -9.48 -30.69
N ALA A 63 -24.47 -8.77 -30.09
CA ALA A 63 -23.06 -9.10 -30.13
C ALA A 63 -22.75 -10.39 -29.35
N GLU A 64 -23.36 -10.60 -28.19
CA GLU A 64 -23.27 -11.86 -27.42
C GLU A 64 -23.79 -13.05 -28.22
N ALA A 65 -24.93 -12.90 -28.91
CA ALA A 65 -25.53 -13.94 -29.74
C ALA A 65 -24.68 -14.29 -30.98
N THR A 66 -23.87 -13.34 -31.47
CA THR A 66 -23.07 -13.50 -32.69
C THR A 66 -21.58 -13.66 -32.44
N GLY A 67 -21.13 -13.55 -31.18
CA GLY A 67 -19.71 -13.66 -30.78
C GLY A 67 -18.84 -12.48 -31.31
N LEU A 68 -19.47 -11.31 -31.57
CA LEU A 68 -18.77 -10.13 -32.09
C LEU A 68 -18.11 -9.34 -30.94
N ASP A 69 -16.84 -9.05 -31.08
CA ASP A 69 -16.10 -8.20 -30.12
C ASP A 69 -16.47 -6.71 -30.33
N LEU A 70 -17.18 -6.15 -29.36
CA LEU A 70 -17.63 -4.78 -29.39
C LEU A 70 -16.53 -3.73 -29.23
N THR A 71 -15.35 -4.11 -28.78
CA THR A 71 -14.21 -3.19 -28.64
C THR A 71 -13.69 -2.70 -30.00
N ALA A 72 -13.92 -3.47 -31.05
CA ALA A 72 -13.51 -3.15 -32.41
C ALA A 72 -14.61 -2.42 -33.23
N VAL A 73 -15.81 -2.21 -32.67
CA VAL A 73 -16.95 -1.61 -33.37
C VAL A 73 -17.08 -0.13 -32.99
N PRO A 74 -16.89 0.82 -33.94
CA PRO A 74 -17.11 2.23 -33.67
C PRO A 74 -18.59 2.53 -33.42
N GLY A 75 -18.92 3.16 -32.29
CA GLY A 75 -20.29 3.52 -31.96
C GLY A 75 -20.75 4.79 -32.66
N SER A 76 -21.89 4.72 -33.39
CA SER A 76 -22.52 5.85 -34.06
C SER A 76 -23.62 6.52 -33.22
N GLY A 77 -23.95 5.98 -32.07
CA GLY A 77 -25.02 6.51 -31.20
C GLY A 77 -24.63 7.76 -30.41
N ARG A 78 -25.64 8.38 -29.75
CA ARG A 78 -25.40 9.54 -28.89
C ARG A 78 -24.37 9.20 -27.79
N ASP A 79 -23.40 10.09 -27.58
CA ASP A 79 -22.28 9.92 -26.68
C ASP A 79 -21.32 8.75 -27.06
N GLY A 80 -21.23 8.42 -28.37
CA GLY A 80 -20.32 7.37 -28.86
C GLY A 80 -20.79 5.94 -28.53
N LYS A 81 -22.07 5.72 -28.19
CA LYS A 81 -22.60 4.40 -27.87
C LYS A 81 -22.72 3.53 -29.09
N VAL A 82 -22.31 2.26 -28.99
CA VAL A 82 -22.52 1.25 -30.02
C VAL A 82 -24.01 0.89 -30.08
N THR A 83 -24.63 1.06 -31.24
CA THR A 83 -26.01 0.78 -31.51
C THR A 83 -26.22 -0.53 -32.25
N LYS A 84 -27.47 -1.00 -32.36
CA LYS A 84 -27.83 -2.18 -33.16
C LYS A 84 -27.34 -2.07 -34.61
N SER A 85 -27.48 -0.88 -35.22
CA SER A 85 -27.04 -0.63 -36.60
C SER A 85 -25.52 -0.80 -36.77
N ASP A 86 -24.74 -0.45 -35.78
CA ASP A 86 -23.27 -0.59 -35.81
C ASP A 86 -22.85 -2.04 -35.78
N VAL A 87 -23.55 -2.85 -34.97
CA VAL A 87 -23.33 -4.30 -34.90
C VAL A 87 -23.75 -4.96 -36.21
N GLU A 88 -24.91 -4.58 -36.80
CA GLU A 88 -25.34 -5.09 -38.11
C GLU A 88 -24.38 -4.70 -39.22
N ALA A 89 -23.89 -3.47 -39.24
CA ALA A 89 -22.89 -3.00 -40.20
C ALA A 89 -21.53 -3.77 -40.05
N ALA A 90 -21.13 -4.01 -38.82
CA ALA A 90 -19.94 -4.80 -38.54
C ALA A 90 -20.06 -6.26 -38.99
N LEU A 91 -21.26 -6.85 -38.87
CA LEU A 91 -21.55 -8.20 -39.34
C LEU A 91 -21.71 -8.27 -40.86
N ALA A 92 -22.18 -7.19 -41.52
CA ALA A 92 -22.32 -7.10 -42.95
C ALA A 92 -21.06 -6.75 -43.71
N SER A 93 -20.03 -6.22 -43.04
CA SER A 93 -18.75 -5.97 -43.64
C SER A 93 -17.96 -7.28 -43.80
N PRO A 94 -17.36 -7.58 -44.97
CA PRO A 94 -16.56 -8.79 -45.12
C PRO A 94 -15.35 -8.69 -44.17
N GLN A 95 -15.44 -9.36 -43.07
CA GLN A 95 -14.29 -9.58 -42.20
C GLN A 95 -13.22 -10.31 -43.00
N PRO A 96 -11.96 -9.89 -42.97
CA PRO A 96 -10.90 -10.75 -43.46
C PRO A 96 -10.97 -12.03 -42.65
N SER A 97 -11.34 -13.12 -43.30
CA SER A 97 -11.45 -14.46 -42.68
C SER A 97 -10.08 -14.85 -42.16
N GLY A 98 -9.77 -14.42 -40.93
CA GLY A 98 -8.69 -14.97 -40.17
C GLY A 98 -9.04 -16.42 -39.89
N ASN A 99 -8.43 -17.34 -40.62
CA ASN A 99 -8.50 -18.76 -40.41
C ASN A 99 -8.10 -19.05 -38.99
N GLY A 100 -9.08 -19.26 -38.11
CA GLY A 100 -8.84 -19.86 -36.80
C GLY A 100 -8.11 -21.17 -36.98
N LYS A 101 -7.08 -21.44 -36.19
CA LYS A 101 -6.22 -22.64 -36.05
C LYS A 101 -6.67 -23.91 -36.82
N GLY A 102 -6.99 -23.77 -38.11
CA GLY A 102 -7.37 -24.83 -39.01
C GLY A 102 -6.25 -25.08 -40.01
N LYS A 103 -6.02 -26.31 -40.35
CA LYS A 103 -5.01 -26.80 -41.29
C LYS A 103 -5.19 -26.09 -42.65
N VAL A 104 -4.25 -25.16 -43.00
CA VAL A 104 -4.31 -24.48 -44.27
C VAL A 104 -4.14 -25.48 -45.40
N TYR A 105 -5.13 -25.53 -46.28
CA TYR A 105 -5.07 -26.39 -47.46
C TYR A 105 -4.25 -25.67 -48.53
N ALA A 106 -3.04 -26.18 -48.80
CA ALA A 106 -2.14 -25.65 -49.80
C ALA A 106 -1.51 -26.77 -50.63
N THR A 107 -1.26 -26.52 -51.90
CA THR A 107 -0.55 -27.48 -52.75
C THR A 107 0.92 -27.63 -52.32
N PRO A 108 1.57 -28.78 -52.60
CA PRO A 108 2.99 -28.93 -52.25
C PRO A 108 3.91 -27.85 -52.84
N ALA A 109 3.59 -27.39 -54.05
CA ALA A 109 4.32 -26.29 -54.71
C ALA A 109 4.12 -24.95 -54.00
N ALA A 110 2.89 -24.66 -53.54
CA ALA A 110 2.60 -23.45 -52.74
C ALA A 110 3.38 -23.43 -51.42
N ARG A 111 3.42 -24.55 -50.69
CA ARG A 111 4.17 -24.70 -49.46
C ARG A 111 5.66 -24.47 -49.63
N ARG A 112 6.25 -25.02 -50.71
CA ARG A 112 7.66 -24.84 -51.00
C ARG A 112 7.99 -23.37 -51.29
N ILE A 113 7.22 -22.73 -52.20
CA ILE A 113 7.43 -21.30 -52.53
C ILE A 113 7.22 -20.37 -51.36
N ALA A 114 6.20 -20.63 -50.52
CA ALA A 114 5.97 -19.85 -49.31
C ALA A 114 7.14 -19.98 -48.32
N SER A 115 7.66 -21.19 -48.12
CA SER A 115 8.85 -21.43 -47.30
C SER A 115 10.11 -20.77 -47.83
N GLU A 116 10.35 -20.86 -49.15
CA GLU A 116 11.50 -20.20 -49.80
C GLU A 116 11.46 -18.67 -49.71
N LYS A 117 10.23 -18.10 -49.66
CA LYS A 117 10.04 -16.62 -49.59
C LYS A 117 9.73 -16.13 -48.18
N GLY A 118 9.70 -17.00 -47.17
CA GLY A 118 9.40 -16.65 -45.76
C GLY A 118 7.98 -16.14 -45.54
N LEU A 119 7.01 -16.59 -46.34
CA LEU A 119 5.63 -16.12 -46.30
C LEU A 119 4.75 -17.09 -45.51
N ALA A 120 3.90 -16.57 -44.60
CA ALA A 120 2.94 -17.34 -43.89
C ALA A 120 1.72 -17.67 -44.78
N LEU A 121 1.43 -18.95 -44.99
CA LEU A 121 0.33 -19.41 -45.86
C LEU A 121 -1.04 -18.99 -45.35
N GLU A 122 -1.15 -18.73 -44.07
CA GLU A 122 -2.35 -18.25 -43.38
C GLU A 122 -2.83 -16.87 -43.87
N LEU A 123 -1.89 -16.09 -44.43
CA LEU A 123 -2.15 -14.72 -44.90
C LEU A 123 -2.52 -14.70 -46.41
N ILE A 124 -2.49 -15.85 -47.08
CA ILE A 124 -2.67 -15.94 -48.52
C ILE A 124 -4.05 -16.57 -48.82
N ALA A 125 -4.92 -15.83 -49.50
CA ALA A 125 -6.18 -16.35 -49.97
C ALA A 125 -5.96 -17.35 -51.11
N GLY A 126 -6.47 -18.60 -50.94
CA GLY A 126 -6.33 -19.64 -51.96
C GLY A 126 -7.38 -19.51 -53.06
N SER A 127 -6.95 -19.55 -54.35
CA SER A 127 -7.82 -19.54 -55.54
C SER A 127 -8.26 -20.91 -56.02
N GLY A 128 -7.73 -21.98 -55.43
CA GLY A 128 -8.05 -23.34 -55.80
C GLY A 128 -9.37 -23.89 -55.23
N PRO A 129 -9.81 -25.09 -55.66
CA PRO A 129 -11.00 -25.73 -55.10
C PRO A 129 -10.92 -25.85 -53.58
N ASP A 130 -12.05 -25.60 -52.89
CA ASP A 130 -12.19 -25.57 -51.42
C ASP A 130 -11.24 -24.56 -50.72
N GLY A 131 -10.92 -23.43 -51.40
CA GLY A 131 -10.04 -22.40 -50.85
C GLY A 131 -8.57 -22.82 -50.73
N ARG A 132 -8.12 -23.80 -51.52
CA ARG A 132 -6.75 -24.31 -51.48
C ARG A 132 -5.77 -23.31 -52.08
N VAL A 133 -4.73 -22.96 -51.31
CA VAL A 133 -3.65 -22.06 -51.76
C VAL A 133 -2.80 -22.74 -52.84
N GLN A 134 -2.71 -22.13 -54.02
CA GLN A 134 -1.93 -22.57 -55.13
C GLN A 134 -0.58 -21.80 -55.23
N ALA A 135 0.35 -22.30 -56.02
CA ALA A 135 1.65 -21.64 -56.25
C ALA A 135 1.52 -20.21 -56.81
N GLY A 136 0.51 -19.99 -57.68
CA GLY A 136 0.21 -18.66 -58.22
C GLY A 136 -0.22 -17.64 -57.18
N ASP A 137 -0.97 -18.08 -56.18
CA ASP A 137 -1.46 -17.20 -55.10
C ASP A 137 -0.29 -16.70 -54.25
N VAL A 138 0.66 -17.60 -53.95
CA VAL A 138 1.86 -17.24 -53.18
C VAL A 138 2.74 -16.25 -53.96
N LEU A 139 2.90 -16.43 -55.26
CA LEU A 139 3.67 -15.53 -56.10
C LEU A 139 3.00 -14.16 -56.24
N ALA A 140 1.69 -14.11 -56.46
CA ALA A 140 0.92 -12.88 -56.54
C ALA A 140 0.96 -12.09 -55.20
N TYR A 141 0.84 -12.81 -54.08
CA TYR A 141 0.98 -12.18 -52.76
C TYR A 141 2.37 -11.62 -52.52
N ALA A 142 3.41 -12.36 -52.88
CA ALA A 142 4.80 -11.90 -52.78
C ALA A 142 5.05 -10.65 -53.61
N GLU A 143 4.47 -10.59 -54.82
CA GLU A 143 4.61 -9.41 -55.73
C GLU A 143 3.85 -8.21 -55.22
N ALA A 144 2.64 -8.43 -54.68
CA ALA A 144 1.83 -7.38 -54.06
C ALA A 144 2.50 -6.83 -52.78
N ALA A 145 3.07 -7.69 -51.94
CA ALA A 145 3.83 -7.30 -50.77
C ALA A 145 5.09 -6.52 -51.08
N ALA A 146 5.78 -6.86 -52.21
CA ALA A 146 6.94 -6.14 -52.68
C ALA A 146 6.61 -4.77 -53.31
N LYS A 147 5.39 -4.59 -53.84
CA LYS A 147 4.89 -3.34 -54.41
C LYS A 147 4.16 -2.46 -53.43
N ALA A 148 3.76 -3.01 -52.27
CA ALA A 148 3.16 -2.20 -51.23
C ALA A 148 4.18 -1.16 -50.75
N PRO A 149 3.87 0.15 -50.76
CA PRO A 149 4.73 1.12 -50.12
C PRO A 149 4.88 0.71 -48.68
N ALA A 150 6.11 0.62 -48.18
CA ALA A 150 6.38 0.35 -46.78
C ALA A 150 5.51 1.33 -45.97
N ALA A 151 4.57 0.78 -45.21
CA ALA A 151 3.80 1.62 -44.28
C ALA A 151 4.83 2.46 -43.52
N PRO A 152 4.64 3.79 -43.40
CA PRO A 152 5.56 4.60 -42.63
C PRO A 152 5.64 3.95 -41.26
N ALA A 153 6.82 3.46 -40.91
CA ALA A 153 7.07 2.99 -39.56
C ALA A 153 6.63 4.15 -38.67
N LEU A 154 5.59 3.93 -37.87
CA LEU A 154 5.21 4.88 -36.82
C LEU A 154 6.48 5.10 -36.04
N ALA A 155 7.12 6.25 -36.24
CA ALA A 155 8.25 6.66 -35.44
C ALA A 155 7.72 6.65 -34.03
N VAL A 156 8.06 5.61 -33.23
CA VAL A 156 7.84 5.59 -31.81
C VAL A 156 8.70 6.73 -31.29
N GLU A 157 8.09 7.89 -31.09
CA GLU A 157 8.78 8.97 -30.39
C GLU A 157 9.36 8.35 -29.11
N PRO A 158 10.67 8.54 -28.85
CA PRO A 158 11.25 8.07 -27.61
C PRO A 158 10.40 8.62 -26.46
N PRO A 159 10.13 7.83 -25.40
CA PRO A 159 9.33 8.28 -24.27
C PRO A 159 9.87 9.64 -23.83
N ARG A 160 9.05 10.68 -23.90
CA ARG A 160 9.41 11.99 -23.32
C ARG A 160 9.79 11.73 -21.88
N GLU A 161 11.04 11.98 -21.51
CA GLU A 161 11.41 12.01 -20.10
C GLU A 161 10.49 13.02 -19.42
N ALA A 162 9.74 12.53 -18.43
CA ALA A 162 8.88 13.41 -17.64
C ALA A 162 9.77 14.52 -17.05
N GLU A 163 9.38 15.77 -17.28
CA GLU A 163 10.06 16.92 -16.68
C GLU A 163 10.01 16.74 -15.16
N ARG A 164 11.19 16.62 -14.54
CA ARG A 164 11.32 16.36 -13.10
C ARG A 164 12.25 17.38 -12.47
N GLU A 165 11.80 17.93 -11.37
CA GLU A 165 12.66 18.74 -10.50
C GLU A 165 13.50 17.79 -9.62
N VAL A 166 14.81 18.01 -9.57
CA VAL A 166 15.74 17.25 -8.75
C VAL A 166 16.13 18.11 -7.55
N ILE A 167 15.65 17.75 -6.37
CA ILE A 167 15.97 18.44 -5.12
C ILE A 167 17.03 17.62 -4.36
N PRO A 168 18.25 18.14 -4.18
CA PRO A 168 19.29 17.42 -3.44
C PRO A 168 18.93 17.31 -1.95
N LEU A 169 19.12 16.11 -1.39
CA LEU A 169 18.87 15.85 0.02
C LEU A 169 20.00 16.41 0.88
N GLN A 170 19.75 17.51 1.59
CA GLN A 170 20.75 18.21 2.40
C GLN A 170 20.21 18.56 3.79
N GLY A 171 21.13 18.91 4.73
CA GLY A 171 20.80 19.41 6.06
C GLY A 171 19.88 18.49 6.86
N LYS A 172 18.84 19.06 7.47
CA LYS A 172 17.88 18.34 8.32
C LYS A 172 17.21 17.16 7.62
N ARG A 173 16.79 17.32 6.35
CA ARG A 173 16.14 16.25 5.57
C ARG A 173 17.04 15.04 5.39
N ARG A 174 18.33 15.27 5.15
CA ARG A 174 19.30 14.18 5.06
C ARG A 174 19.43 13.42 6.38
N THR A 175 19.58 14.15 7.50
CA THR A 175 19.67 13.54 8.83
C THR A 175 18.41 12.76 9.20
N ILE A 176 17.21 13.28 8.86
CA ILE A 176 15.94 12.59 9.09
C ILE A 176 15.90 11.29 8.26
N ALA A 177 16.23 11.37 6.97
CA ALA A 177 16.22 10.20 6.09
C ALA A 177 17.18 9.11 6.59
N GLU A 178 18.42 9.46 6.94
CA GLU A 178 19.41 8.53 7.46
C GLU A 178 18.96 7.87 8.76
N ARG A 179 18.48 8.65 9.74
CA ARG A 179 18.06 8.13 11.05
C ARG A 179 16.81 7.26 10.97
N LEU A 180 15.78 7.71 10.25
CA LEU A 180 14.54 6.94 10.15
C LEU A 180 14.72 5.67 9.33
N THR A 181 15.52 5.72 8.26
CA THR A 181 15.87 4.53 7.49
C THR A 181 16.62 3.52 8.36
N ALA A 182 17.64 3.98 9.09
CA ALA A 182 18.39 3.11 10.01
C ALA A 182 17.48 2.48 11.06
N SER A 183 16.59 3.27 11.69
CA SER A 183 15.62 2.74 12.66
C SER A 183 14.70 1.69 12.07
N TYR A 184 14.11 1.97 10.91
CA TYR A 184 13.17 1.05 10.28
C TYR A 184 13.82 -0.27 9.83
N GLN A 185 15.09 -0.21 9.43
CA GLN A 185 15.85 -1.39 8.98
C GLN A 185 16.44 -2.22 10.13
N SER A 186 16.84 -1.59 11.23
CA SER A 186 17.52 -2.27 12.34
C SER A 186 16.63 -2.67 13.51
N VAL A 187 15.46 -2.00 13.66
CA VAL A 187 14.56 -2.24 14.79
C VAL A 187 13.29 -2.96 14.31
N PRO A 188 13.05 -4.21 14.76
CA PRO A 188 11.79 -4.91 14.47
C PRO A 188 10.60 -4.18 15.12
N HIS A 189 9.77 -3.53 14.31
CA HIS A 189 8.61 -2.80 14.82
C HIS A 189 7.41 -3.74 15.02
N ILE A 190 6.83 -3.73 16.22
CA ILE A 190 5.55 -4.40 16.52
C ILE A 190 4.54 -3.31 16.86
N ASN A 191 3.39 -3.33 16.18
CA ASN A 191 2.35 -2.33 16.36
C ASN A 191 1.18 -2.92 17.15
N PHE A 192 0.76 -2.20 18.19
CA PHE A 192 -0.44 -2.50 18.97
C PHE A 192 -1.43 -1.36 18.78
N THR A 193 -2.66 -1.68 18.43
CA THR A 193 -3.74 -0.69 18.29
C THR A 193 -4.83 -0.99 19.29
N ALA A 194 -5.24 0.02 20.05
CA ALA A 194 -6.34 -0.07 21.00
C ALA A 194 -7.28 1.14 20.86
N SER A 195 -8.58 0.89 20.90
CA SER A 195 -9.58 1.96 20.97
C SER A 195 -9.83 2.31 22.41
N ILE A 196 -9.77 3.61 22.74
CA ILE A 196 -9.92 4.13 24.11
C ILE A 196 -11.05 5.15 24.15
N ASP A 197 -11.99 4.99 25.09
CA ASP A 197 -12.98 6.01 25.36
C ASP A 197 -12.34 7.23 26.05
N MET A 198 -12.31 8.35 25.33
CA MET A 198 -11.69 9.60 25.76
C MET A 198 -12.67 10.56 26.47
N THR A 199 -13.90 10.12 26.79
CA THR A 199 -14.92 11.00 27.41
C THR A 199 -14.40 11.61 28.71
N ARG A 200 -13.97 10.79 29.66
CA ARG A 200 -13.41 11.27 30.94
C ARG A 200 -12.15 12.11 30.79
N PHE A 201 -11.31 11.78 29.82
CA PHE A 201 -10.12 12.57 29.51
C PHE A 201 -10.50 13.98 29.04
N ASN A 202 -11.48 14.09 28.15
CA ASN A 202 -11.95 15.39 27.66
C ASN A 202 -12.64 16.21 28.75
N GLU A 203 -13.43 15.59 29.60
CA GLU A 203 -14.05 16.23 30.76
C GLU A 203 -13.01 16.76 31.75
N ALA A 204 -12.02 15.94 32.13
CA ALA A 204 -10.92 16.35 32.99
C ALA A 204 -10.12 17.51 32.39
N ARG A 205 -9.80 17.45 31.10
CA ARG A 205 -9.12 18.50 30.38
C ARG A 205 -9.93 19.80 30.37
N ALA A 206 -11.24 19.71 30.16
CA ALA A 206 -12.12 20.89 30.20
C ALA A 206 -12.12 21.56 31.59
N GLN A 207 -12.21 20.77 32.67
CA GLN A 207 -12.13 21.28 34.05
C GLN A 207 -10.78 21.91 34.35
N LEU A 208 -9.66 21.28 33.93
CA LEU A 208 -8.32 21.84 34.09
C LEU A 208 -8.16 23.16 33.33
N ASN A 209 -8.71 23.25 32.12
CA ASN A 209 -8.65 24.47 31.33
C ASN A 209 -9.50 25.62 31.95
N LYS A 210 -10.65 25.30 32.54
CA LYS A 210 -11.44 26.30 33.28
C LYS A 210 -10.66 26.88 34.47
N ARG A 211 -9.91 26.03 35.19
CA ARG A 211 -9.02 26.50 36.30
C ARG A 211 -7.85 27.32 35.74
N ALA A 212 -7.19 26.81 34.70
CA ALA A 212 -6.08 27.53 34.09
C ALA A 212 -6.47 28.93 33.60
N GLU A 213 -7.69 29.10 33.08
CA GLU A 213 -8.24 30.39 32.67
C GLU A 213 -8.46 31.33 33.86
N GLN A 214 -9.00 30.81 34.98
CA GLN A 214 -9.22 31.56 36.22
C GLN A 214 -7.89 32.05 36.85
N GLU A 215 -6.84 31.21 36.71
CA GLU A 215 -5.51 31.47 37.30
C GLU A 215 -4.57 32.23 36.32
N GLY A 216 -5.05 32.57 35.11
CA GLY A 216 -4.22 33.21 34.07
C GLY A 216 -3.09 32.31 33.58
N SER A 217 -3.25 31.00 33.71
CA SER A 217 -2.25 29.98 33.33
C SER A 217 -2.37 29.54 31.88
N VAL A 218 -1.42 28.71 31.42
CA VAL A 218 -1.37 28.22 30.04
C VAL A 218 -2.47 27.18 29.82
N ARG A 219 -3.15 27.26 28.68
CA ARG A 219 -4.15 26.27 28.25
C ARG A 219 -3.53 24.89 28.05
N ILE A 220 -4.12 23.87 28.65
CA ILE A 220 -3.69 22.47 28.60
C ILE A 220 -4.19 21.83 27.31
N SER A 221 -3.27 21.50 26.41
CA SER A 221 -3.56 20.76 25.18
C SER A 221 -3.81 19.27 25.48
N ALA A 222 -4.45 18.56 24.54
CA ALA A 222 -4.60 17.10 24.64
C ALA A 222 -3.23 16.41 24.74
N THR A 223 -2.28 16.84 23.93
CA THR A 223 -0.91 16.28 23.92
C THR A 223 -0.21 16.48 25.27
N ALA A 224 -0.34 17.67 25.90
CA ALA A 224 0.28 17.92 27.20
C ALA A 224 -0.33 17.05 28.32
N LEU A 225 -1.65 16.88 28.32
CA LEU A 225 -2.31 15.99 29.30
C LEU A 225 -1.94 14.53 29.05
N LEU A 226 -1.92 14.08 27.80
CA LEU A 226 -1.44 12.73 27.44
C LEU A 226 0.01 12.53 27.85
N ALA A 227 0.88 13.52 27.63
CA ALA A 227 2.29 13.43 28.04
C ALA A 227 2.43 13.19 29.53
N LYS A 228 1.62 13.88 30.36
CA LYS A 228 1.59 13.64 31.82
C LYS A 228 1.13 12.23 32.18
N ILE A 229 0.04 11.75 31.57
CA ILE A 229 -0.51 10.42 31.85
C ILE A 229 0.48 9.34 31.43
N VAL A 230 1.04 9.46 30.23
CA VAL A 230 2.04 8.52 29.68
C VAL A 230 3.31 8.52 30.55
N ALA A 231 3.81 9.69 30.95
CA ALA A 231 4.99 9.76 31.81
C ALA A 231 4.78 9.04 33.14
N GLN A 232 3.62 9.21 33.78
CA GLN A 232 3.27 8.47 35.01
C GLN A 232 3.11 6.96 34.78
N THR A 233 2.66 6.57 33.60
CA THR A 233 2.52 5.17 33.22
C THR A 233 3.90 4.52 32.99
N LEU A 234 4.81 5.22 32.31
CA LEU A 234 6.16 4.73 32.06
C LEU A 234 6.98 4.49 33.34
N VAL A 235 6.77 5.28 34.39
CA VAL A 235 7.39 5.01 35.71
C VAL A 235 6.98 3.63 36.24
N ARG A 236 5.75 3.18 35.97
CA ARG A 236 5.23 1.87 36.38
C ARG A 236 5.63 0.75 35.41
N HIS A 237 6.02 1.10 34.20
CA HIS A 237 6.39 0.16 33.13
C HIS A 237 7.77 0.49 32.55
N PRO A 238 8.86 0.32 33.34
CA PRO A 238 10.19 0.81 32.97
C PRO A 238 10.75 0.18 31.69
N TRP A 239 10.33 -1.01 31.32
CA TRP A 239 10.74 -1.65 30.07
C TRP A 239 10.33 -0.87 28.81
N LEU A 240 9.27 -0.10 28.86
CA LEU A 240 8.88 0.81 27.79
C LEU A 240 9.65 2.13 27.79
N ASN A 241 10.30 2.47 28.93
CA ASN A 241 11.17 3.63 29.08
C ASN A 241 12.65 3.17 29.09
N SER A 242 13.05 2.51 28.02
CA SER A 242 14.36 1.86 27.91
C SER A 242 14.99 2.09 26.54
N SER A 243 16.25 1.72 26.40
CA SER A 243 16.94 1.63 25.12
C SER A 243 17.72 0.33 25.02
N PHE A 244 17.82 -0.19 23.81
CA PHE A 244 18.72 -1.28 23.46
C PHE A 244 20.05 -0.69 22.98
N GLN A 245 21.15 -1.20 23.52
CA GLN A 245 22.49 -0.84 23.12
C GLN A 245 23.20 -2.08 22.59
N GLU A 246 23.65 -2.00 21.33
CA GLU A 246 24.49 -3.07 20.77
C GLU A 246 25.83 -3.11 21.50
N GLY A 247 26.32 -4.31 21.82
CA GLY A 247 27.63 -4.49 22.43
C GLY A 247 28.74 -4.09 21.47
N GLN A 248 29.83 -3.59 22.00
CA GLN A 248 31.06 -3.29 21.25
C GLN A 248 32.18 -4.26 21.62
N GLY A 249 32.75 -4.93 20.64
CA GLY A 249 33.81 -5.93 20.87
C GLY A 249 33.32 -7.11 21.69
N ASP A 250 34.01 -7.43 22.80
CA ASP A 250 33.66 -8.53 23.71
C ASP A 250 32.51 -8.20 24.69
N GLN A 251 31.98 -6.97 24.67
CA GLN A 251 30.86 -6.60 25.51
C GLN A 251 29.55 -7.03 24.80
N GLY A 252 28.69 -7.76 25.53
CA GLY A 252 27.39 -8.18 25.06
C GLY A 252 26.44 -7.00 24.93
N ALA A 253 25.31 -7.21 24.20
CA ALA A 253 24.25 -6.21 24.10
C ALA A 253 23.60 -5.94 25.47
N GLU A 254 23.20 -4.69 25.72
CA GLU A 254 22.65 -4.23 27.00
C GLU A 254 21.29 -3.56 26.81
N ILE A 255 20.45 -3.60 27.85
CA ILE A 255 19.22 -2.83 27.94
C ILE A 255 19.36 -1.79 29.04
N HIS A 256 19.27 -0.53 28.68
CA HIS A 256 19.33 0.59 29.62
C HIS A 256 17.91 0.99 30.01
N LEU A 257 17.53 0.79 31.28
CA LEU A 257 16.28 1.23 31.84
C LEU A 257 16.44 2.64 32.42
N PHE A 258 15.65 3.61 31.94
CA PHE A 258 15.71 4.99 32.41
C PHE A 258 14.77 5.19 33.62
N ARG A 259 15.26 5.87 34.64
CA ARG A 259 14.44 6.28 35.79
C ARG A 259 13.63 7.52 35.49
N ASP A 260 14.25 8.49 34.80
CA ASP A 260 13.60 9.74 34.41
C ASP A 260 12.86 9.52 33.09
N VAL A 261 11.69 10.13 32.97
CA VAL A 261 10.91 10.12 31.72
C VAL A 261 11.12 11.43 30.99
N ASN A 262 11.98 11.39 29.96
CA ASN A 262 12.23 12.50 29.05
C ASN A 262 11.33 12.36 27.83
N MET A 263 10.22 13.09 27.83
CA MET A 263 9.14 12.94 26.86
C MET A 263 9.42 13.73 25.59
N GLY A 264 9.71 13.05 24.49
CA GLY A 264 9.77 13.64 23.16
C GLY A 264 8.36 13.93 22.63
N ILE A 265 8.18 15.12 22.08
CA ILE A 265 6.91 15.54 21.44
C ILE A 265 7.20 15.82 19.96
N ALA A 266 6.59 15.03 19.07
CA ALA A 266 6.77 15.24 17.64
C ALA A 266 6.11 16.55 17.18
N VAL A 267 6.87 17.43 16.55
CA VAL A 267 6.42 18.72 16.01
C VAL A 267 6.68 18.75 14.52
N ALA A 268 5.62 18.91 13.73
CA ALA A 268 5.72 19.07 12.29
C ALA A 268 6.26 20.47 11.94
N LEU A 269 7.19 20.51 10.98
CA LEU A 269 7.76 21.71 10.37
C LEU A 269 7.46 21.68 8.87
N GLU A 270 7.63 22.80 8.19
CA GLU A 270 7.49 22.88 6.73
C GLU A 270 8.50 21.97 6.00
N ASP A 271 9.72 21.88 6.56
CA ASP A 271 10.84 21.12 5.99
C ASP A 271 11.06 19.75 6.63
N GLY A 272 10.13 19.25 7.48
CA GLY A 272 10.23 17.94 8.11
C GLY A 272 9.60 17.83 9.49
N LEU A 273 10.25 17.08 10.36
CA LEU A 273 9.82 16.80 11.73
C LEU A 273 10.97 17.02 12.70
N ILE A 274 10.66 17.57 13.87
CA ILE A 274 11.61 17.67 14.99
C ILE A 274 10.94 17.16 16.27
N VAL A 275 11.72 16.59 17.18
CA VAL A 275 11.19 16.02 18.43
C VAL A 275 11.87 16.70 19.63
N PRO A 276 11.38 17.88 20.05
CA PRO A 276 11.81 18.48 21.32
C PRO A 276 11.42 17.63 22.52
N VAL A 277 12.18 17.77 23.62
CA VAL A 277 12.09 16.88 24.78
C VAL A 277 11.70 17.68 26.02
N VAL A 278 10.58 17.31 26.63
CA VAL A 278 10.20 17.72 27.97
C VAL A 278 10.90 16.81 28.97
N ARG A 279 11.91 17.31 29.64
CA ARG A 279 12.70 16.52 30.59
C ARG A 279 11.94 16.25 31.88
N ASP A 280 12.18 15.08 32.49
CA ASP A 280 11.59 14.69 33.76
C ASP A 280 10.08 14.93 33.85
N ALA A 281 9.35 14.53 32.80
CA ALA A 281 7.91 14.78 32.69
C ALA A 281 7.08 14.10 33.78
N ALA A 282 7.60 13.02 34.37
CA ALA A 282 6.92 12.31 35.44
C ALA A 282 6.78 13.15 36.72
N ASN A 283 7.77 13.97 37.05
CA ASN A 283 7.79 14.79 38.26
C ASN A 283 7.18 16.20 38.06
N LYS A 284 6.88 16.59 36.81
CA LYS A 284 6.27 17.89 36.49
C LYS A 284 4.75 17.88 36.62
N GLY A 285 4.19 19.02 37.02
CA GLY A 285 2.74 19.25 36.96
C GLY A 285 2.23 19.39 35.52
N VAL A 286 0.96 19.10 35.28
CA VAL A 286 0.37 19.17 33.92
C VAL A 286 0.44 20.59 33.32
N ALA A 287 0.28 21.64 34.14
CA ALA A 287 0.38 23.02 33.71
C ALA A 287 1.83 23.38 33.26
N GLN A 288 2.84 22.88 33.97
CA GLN A 288 4.23 23.05 33.61
C GLN A 288 4.56 22.34 32.30
N ILE A 289 4.12 21.09 32.14
CA ILE A 289 4.26 20.34 30.88
C ILE A 289 3.58 21.10 29.73
N ALA A 290 2.38 21.63 29.95
CA ALA A 290 1.64 22.38 28.94
C ALA A 290 2.39 23.65 28.50
N ALA A 291 2.99 24.37 29.45
CA ALA A 291 3.82 25.54 29.16
C ALA A 291 5.07 25.18 28.36
N GLU A 292 5.80 24.15 28.78
CA GLU A 292 7.01 23.67 28.10
C GLU A 292 6.70 23.13 26.69
N VAL A 293 5.65 22.33 26.53
CA VAL A 293 5.24 21.81 25.21
C VAL A 293 4.89 22.96 24.27
N LYS A 294 4.18 23.98 24.75
CA LYS A 294 3.83 25.16 23.95
C LYS A 294 5.08 25.96 23.54
N ASP A 295 5.97 26.23 24.48
CA ASP A 295 7.21 26.94 24.24
C ASP A 295 8.11 26.20 23.25
N LEU A 296 8.39 24.91 23.52
CA LEU A 296 9.21 24.08 22.65
C LEU A 296 8.63 23.95 21.24
N ALA A 297 7.30 23.81 21.11
CA ALA A 297 6.66 23.72 19.79
C ALA A 297 6.73 25.05 19.02
N THR A 298 6.65 26.20 19.69
CA THR A 298 6.80 27.53 19.08
C THR A 298 8.24 27.70 18.59
N ARG A 299 9.22 27.54 19.48
CA ARG A 299 10.64 27.67 19.13
C ARG A 299 11.11 26.63 18.10
N ALA A 300 10.48 25.45 18.06
CA ALA A 300 10.71 24.46 17.01
C ALA A 300 10.38 25.01 15.62
N ARG A 301 9.20 25.63 15.47
CA ARG A 301 8.75 26.22 14.19
C ARG A 301 9.60 27.42 13.80
N ASP A 302 10.04 28.20 14.78
CA ASP A 302 10.91 29.38 14.57
C ASP A 302 12.39 28.99 14.37
N GLY A 303 12.73 27.68 14.42
CA GLY A 303 14.10 27.19 14.27
C GLY A 303 15.04 27.58 15.44
N GLN A 304 14.49 27.87 16.62
CA GLN A 304 15.21 28.42 17.79
C GLN A 304 15.50 27.36 18.87
N LEU A 305 15.32 26.08 18.58
CA LEU A 305 15.66 25.03 19.55
C LEU A 305 17.18 24.84 19.68
N ALA A 306 17.64 24.75 20.92
CA ALA A 306 19.01 24.35 21.20
C ALA A 306 19.21 22.84 20.93
N PRO A 307 20.41 22.42 20.49
CA PRO A 307 20.70 20.99 20.26
C PRO A 307 20.45 20.08 21.48
N ALA A 308 20.58 20.60 22.68
CA ALA A 308 20.30 19.84 23.92
C ALA A 308 18.79 19.57 24.11
N GLU A 309 17.90 20.37 23.51
CA GLU A 309 16.46 20.23 23.67
C GLU A 309 15.84 19.14 22.78
N VAL A 310 16.61 18.58 21.87
CA VAL A 310 16.20 17.51 20.95
C VAL A 310 16.97 16.19 21.18
N ARG A 311 17.66 16.09 22.31
CA ARG A 311 18.48 14.91 22.68
C ARG A 311 17.96 14.27 23.95
N ASP A 312 18.38 13.03 24.19
CA ASP A 312 18.13 12.27 25.40
C ASP A 312 16.66 12.07 25.75
N GLY A 313 15.79 12.09 24.75
CA GLY A 313 14.39 11.65 24.90
C GLY A 313 14.37 10.15 25.12
N THR A 314 13.54 9.70 26.08
CA THR A 314 13.43 8.26 26.43
C THR A 314 12.17 7.61 25.89
N PHE A 315 11.17 8.41 25.51
CA PHE A 315 9.93 8.01 24.90
C PHE A 315 9.37 9.14 24.05
N THR A 316 8.66 8.84 22.97
CA THR A 316 8.10 9.88 22.07
C THR A 316 6.57 9.75 21.96
N ILE A 317 5.90 10.91 21.88
CA ILE A 317 4.48 11.00 21.48
C ILE A 317 4.41 11.71 20.13
N SER A 318 3.71 11.10 19.18
CA SER A 318 3.40 11.65 17.87
C SER A 318 1.89 11.74 17.69
N ASN A 319 1.34 12.94 17.63
CA ASN A 319 -0.11 13.17 17.55
C ASN A 319 -0.48 13.86 16.23
N LEU A 320 -1.10 13.11 15.32
CA LEU A 320 -1.63 13.60 14.06
C LEU A 320 -3.16 13.81 14.06
N GLY A 321 -3.83 13.55 15.20
CA GLY A 321 -5.27 13.76 15.34
C GLY A 321 -5.73 15.19 14.98
N PRO A 322 -5.02 16.27 15.37
CA PRO A 322 -5.37 17.64 14.96
C PRO A 322 -5.37 17.88 13.44
N PHE A 323 -4.73 17.01 12.66
CA PHE A 323 -4.69 17.06 11.20
C PHE A 323 -5.73 16.14 10.53
N GLY A 324 -6.64 15.54 11.32
CA GLY A 324 -7.70 14.66 10.82
C GLY A 324 -7.24 13.25 10.48
N VAL A 325 -6.07 12.82 10.96
CA VAL A 325 -5.58 11.46 10.79
C VAL A 325 -6.19 10.57 11.86
N GLU A 326 -6.89 9.51 11.44
CA GLU A 326 -7.53 8.56 12.35
C GLU A 326 -6.56 7.47 12.82
N GLN A 327 -5.69 7.00 11.94
CA GLN A 327 -4.70 5.96 12.24
C GLN A 327 -3.44 6.14 11.40
N PHE A 328 -2.29 5.95 12.02
CA PHE A 328 -1.00 5.85 11.32
C PHE A 328 -0.01 5.02 12.14
N THR A 329 1.03 4.55 11.50
CA THR A 329 2.13 3.85 12.14
C THR A 329 3.34 4.76 12.23
N ALA A 330 3.82 5.00 13.44
CA ALA A 330 5.03 5.80 13.67
C ALA A 330 6.29 4.92 13.63
N ILE A 331 7.40 5.51 13.18
CA ILE A 331 8.73 4.91 13.27
C ILE A 331 9.34 5.28 14.62
N ILE A 332 9.88 4.29 15.33
CA ILE A 332 10.54 4.50 16.63
C ILE A 332 11.74 5.42 16.43
N ASN A 333 11.87 6.43 17.31
CA ASN A 333 12.99 7.36 17.30
C ASN A 333 14.17 6.76 18.12
N PRO A 334 15.25 6.27 17.49
CA PRO A 334 16.34 5.67 18.22
C PRO A 334 16.99 6.62 19.21
N PRO A 335 17.46 6.13 20.35
CA PRO A 335 17.56 4.73 20.82
C PRO A 335 16.34 4.26 21.64
N GLN A 336 15.20 4.91 21.55
CA GLN A 336 13.99 4.61 22.33
C GLN A 336 13.43 3.23 21.97
N ALA A 337 12.81 2.56 22.98
CA ALA A 337 12.17 1.27 22.78
C ALA A 337 10.75 1.35 22.21
N ALA A 338 10.07 2.49 22.37
CA ALA A 338 8.69 2.64 21.97
C ALA A 338 8.30 4.09 21.63
N ILE A 339 7.20 4.24 20.91
CA ILE A 339 6.56 5.52 20.56
C ILE A 339 5.05 5.36 20.65
N LEU A 340 4.36 6.37 21.14
CA LEU A 340 2.90 6.46 21.11
C LEU A 340 2.47 7.34 19.92
N ALA A 341 1.67 6.75 19.04
CA ALA A 341 1.09 7.43 17.88
C ALA A 341 -0.40 7.64 18.07
#